data_9f72c48ddc409b08f638baeffa2c7298
#
_entry.id   9f72c48ddc409b08f638baeffa2c7298
#
_cell.length_a   1.000
_cell.length_b   1.000
_cell.length_c   1.000
_cell.angle_alpha   90.00
_cell.angle_beta   90.00
_cell.angle_gamma   90.00
#
_symmetry.space_group_name_H-M   'P 1'
#
loop_
_entity.id
_entity.type
_entity.pdbx_description
1 polymer ?
#
loop_
_entity_poly.entity_id
_entity_poly.type
_entity_poly.pdbx_seq_one_letter_code
_entity_poly.pdbx_strand_id
1 'polypeptide(L)'
;MTFLGPVILATGHSARDVYRWLAANNVEIEAKGIAVGVRLEHPATLIDQIQYHNRNGRGKYLPAAEYSFVNQVDGRGVYSFCMCPGGFVVPAASGPE
;
A
#
# COMPACT_ATOMS: atom_id res chain seq x y z
N MET A 1 33.41 -0.79 15.66
CA MET A 1 33.41 0.69 15.82
C MET A 1 32.15 1.10 16.55
N THR A 2 32.27 1.97 17.55
CA THR A 2 31.14 2.44 18.35
C THR A 2 30.90 3.93 18.09
N PHE A 3 29.67 4.30 17.80
CA PHE A 3 29.25 5.70 17.61
C PHE A 3 28.37 6.12 18.80
N LEU A 4 28.57 7.33 19.28
CA LEU A 4 27.74 7.93 20.33
C LEU A 4 26.76 8.91 19.71
N GLY A 5 25.52 8.86 20.16
CA GLY A 5 24.46 9.78 19.72
C GLY A 5 23.11 9.09 19.52
N PRO A 6 22.11 9.85 19.08
CA PRO A 6 20.80 9.28 18.78
C PRO A 6 20.86 8.33 17.56
N VAL A 7 20.04 7.30 17.59
CA VAL A 7 19.97 6.28 16.54
C VAL A 7 18.59 6.31 15.89
N ILE A 8 18.54 6.32 14.57
CA ILE A 8 17.32 6.15 13.80
C ILE A 8 17.31 4.73 13.24
N LEU A 9 16.32 3.93 13.66
CA LEU A 9 16.15 2.58 13.18
C LEU A 9 15.12 2.58 12.02
N ALA A 10 15.59 2.26 10.81
CA ALA A 10 14.78 2.34 9.59
C ALA A 10 15.01 1.10 8.71
N THR A 11 14.73 -0.08 9.24
CA THR A 11 15.02 -1.38 8.64
C THR A 11 13.92 -1.93 7.74
N GLY A 12 12.82 -1.19 7.56
CA GLY A 12 11.67 -1.61 6.77
C GLY A 12 10.71 -2.52 7.55
N HIS A 13 9.58 -2.82 6.92
CA HIS A 13 8.47 -3.53 7.56
C HIS A 13 8.69 -5.04 7.74
N SER A 14 9.63 -5.63 7.01
CA SER A 14 9.83 -7.10 6.97
C SER A 14 11.02 -7.57 7.80
N ALA A 15 11.65 -6.69 8.55
CA ALA A 15 12.81 -7.00 9.38
C ALA A 15 12.40 -7.72 10.68
N ARG A 16 11.94 -8.95 10.56
CA ARG A 16 11.46 -9.77 11.69
C ARG A 16 12.56 -10.09 12.69
N ASP A 17 13.77 -10.25 12.22
CA ASP A 17 14.98 -10.43 13.04
C ASP A 17 15.22 -9.23 13.95
N VAL A 18 15.04 -8.01 13.45
CA VAL A 18 15.16 -6.78 14.25
C VAL A 18 14.09 -6.74 15.34
N TYR A 19 12.84 -7.09 15.05
CA TYR A 19 11.79 -7.16 16.08
C TYR A 19 12.11 -8.16 17.18
N ARG A 20 12.64 -9.33 16.82
CA ARG A 20 13.07 -10.34 17.79
C ARG A 20 14.22 -9.84 18.64
N TRP A 21 15.17 -9.16 18.01
CA TRP A 21 16.31 -8.57 18.72
C TRP A 21 15.86 -7.49 19.71
N LEU A 22 14.94 -6.60 19.31
CA LEU A 22 14.38 -5.57 20.19
C LEU A 22 13.68 -6.20 21.41
N ALA A 23 12.84 -7.20 21.19
CA ALA A 23 12.16 -7.91 22.27
C ALA A 23 13.15 -8.59 23.22
N ALA A 24 14.18 -9.23 22.68
CA ALA A 24 15.22 -9.89 23.48
C ALA A 24 16.08 -8.93 24.29
N ASN A 25 16.18 -7.67 23.87
CA ASN A 25 16.96 -6.63 24.56
C ASN A 25 16.07 -5.68 25.40
N ASN A 26 14.88 -6.11 25.78
CA ASN A 26 13.96 -5.37 26.66
C ASN A 26 13.55 -4.01 26.11
N VAL A 27 13.53 -3.84 24.80
CA VAL A 27 12.96 -2.66 24.18
C VAL A 27 11.44 -2.84 24.11
N GLU A 28 10.70 -1.86 24.60
CA GLU A 28 9.26 -1.91 24.58
C GLU A 28 8.73 -1.88 23.14
N ILE A 29 7.95 -2.89 22.78
CA ILE A 29 7.25 -2.98 21.50
C ILE A 29 5.77 -3.28 21.73
N GLU A 30 4.93 -2.63 20.95
CA GLU A 30 3.48 -2.71 21.08
C GLU A 30 2.87 -3.24 19.78
N ALA A 31 1.96 -4.20 19.91
CA ALA A 31 1.20 -4.68 18.78
C ALA A 31 0.13 -3.66 18.38
N LYS A 32 0.09 -3.27 17.13
CA LYS A 32 -0.92 -2.36 16.59
C LYS A 32 -1.74 -3.02 15.51
N GLY A 33 -2.99 -2.55 15.37
CA GLY A 33 -3.84 -2.98 14.27
C GLY A 33 -3.26 -2.57 12.92
N ILE A 34 -3.52 -3.38 11.90
CA ILE A 34 -3.12 -3.13 10.53
C ILE A 34 -4.33 -3.15 9.61
N ALA A 35 -4.21 -2.47 8.48
CA ALA A 35 -5.15 -2.63 7.38
C ALA A 35 -4.67 -3.78 6.49
N VAL A 36 -5.58 -4.67 6.14
CA VAL A 36 -5.33 -5.78 5.23
C VAL A 36 -6.25 -5.64 4.03
N GLY A 37 -5.72 -5.87 2.85
CA GLY A 37 -6.50 -5.76 1.63
C GLY A 37 -5.89 -6.54 0.49
N VAL A 38 -6.48 -6.35 -0.68
CA VAL A 38 -6.05 -6.98 -1.92
C VAL A 38 -5.66 -5.90 -2.93
N ARG A 39 -4.82 -6.27 -3.87
CA ARG A 39 -4.56 -5.45 -5.05
C ARG A 39 -5.49 -5.88 -6.16
N LEU A 40 -6.09 -4.88 -6.80
CA LEU A 40 -6.96 -5.08 -7.96
C LEU A 40 -6.33 -4.42 -9.17
N GLU A 41 -6.45 -5.06 -10.30
CA GLU A 41 -5.99 -4.52 -11.58
C GLU A 41 -7.15 -4.49 -12.57
N HIS A 42 -7.30 -3.38 -13.25
CA HIS A 42 -8.33 -3.17 -14.25
C HIS A 42 -7.69 -2.69 -15.55
N PRO A 43 -8.32 -2.96 -16.72
CA PRO A 43 -7.95 -2.25 -17.93
C PRO A 43 -8.13 -0.74 -17.76
N ALA A 44 -7.10 0.04 -18.06
CA ALA A 44 -7.16 1.50 -17.92
C ALA A 44 -8.31 2.12 -18.73
N THR A 45 -8.61 1.56 -19.90
CA THR A 45 -9.72 1.99 -20.75
C THR A 45 -11.08 1.87 -20.06
N LEU A 46 -11.27 0.83 -19.25
CA LEU A 46 -12.52 0.65 -18.50
C LEU A 46 -12.72 1.78 -17.48
N ILE A 47 -11.68 2.11 -16.74
CA ILE A 47 -11.75 3.18 -15.74
C ILE A 47 -11.93 4.54 -16.42
N ASP A 48 -11.24 4.79 -17.52
CA ASP A 48 -11.43 5.99 -18.32
C ASP A 48 -12.86 6.17 -18.78
N GLN A 49 -13.50 5.11 -19.28
CA GLN A 49 -14.89 5.14 -19.73
C GLN A 49 -15.85 5.46 -18.59
N ILE A 50 -15.63 4.88 -17.42
CA ILE A 50 -16.47 5.10 -16.24
C ILE A 50 -16.31 6.53 -15.72
N GLN A 51 -15.10 6.98 -15.51
CA GLN A 51 -14.82 8.27 -14.85
C GLN A 51 -15.07 9.46 -15.77
N TYR A 52 -14.77 9.34 -17.04
CA TYR A 52 -15.02 10.40 -18.03
C TYR A 52 -16.40 10.31 -18.71
N HIS A 53 -17.19 9.29 -18.36
CA HIS A 53 -18.52 9.07 -18.94
C HIS A 53 -18.50 9.05 -20.47
N ASN A 54 -17.46 8.49 -21.06
CA ASN A 54 -17.25 8.48 -22.50
C ASN A 54 -16.89 7.07 -22.97
N ARG A 55 -17.70 6.53 -23.89
CA ARG A 55 -17.48 5.21 -24.46
C ARG A 55 -16.10 5.06 -25.15
N ASN A 56 -15.54 6.15 -25.68
CA ASN A 56 -14.23 6.18 -26.32
C ASN A 56 -13.07 6.41 -25.32
N GLY A 57 -13.36 6.46 -24.03
CA GLY A 57 -12.38 6.67 -22.98
C GLY A 57 -11.92 8.12 -22.86
N ARG A 58 -10.65 8.32 -22.54
CA ARG A 58 -10.11 9.64 -22.21
C ARG A 58 -9.74 10.53 -23.41
N GLY A 59 -9.62 9.95 -24.59
CA GLY A 59 -9.18 10.70 -25.76
C GLY A 59 -7.71 11.09 -25.70
N LYS A 60 -7.36 12.17 -26.44
CA LYS A 60 -5.97 12.59 -26.68
C LYS A 60 -5.39 13.43 -25.53
N TYR A 61 -6.20 14.18 -24.80
CA TYR A 61 -5.73 15.23 -23.90
C TYR A 61 -5.87 14.93 -22.41
N LEU A 62 -6.72 13.98 -22.05
CA LEU A 62 -6.95 13.64 -20.65
C LEU A 62 -5.94 12.59 -20.14
N PRO A 63 -5.49 12.70 -18.89
CA PRO A 63 -4.67 11.68 -18.28
C PRO A 63 -5.46 10.39 -18.03
N ALA A 64 -4.78 9.30 -17.68
CA ALA A 64 -5.43 8.09 -17.22
C ALA A 64 -6.28 8.39 -16.00
N ALA A 65 -7.53 7.91 -15.98
CA ALA A 65 -8.46 8.19 -14.92
C ALA A 65 -8.10 7.44 -13.63
N GLU A 66 -8.40 8.05 -12.52
CA GLU A 66 -8.22 7.46 -11.19
C GLU A 66 -9.55 7.44 -10.43
N TYR A 67 -9.61 6.63 -9.39
CA TYR A 67 -10.76 6.59 -8.49
C TYR A 67 -10.31 6.41 -7.03
N SER A 68 -11.18 6.83 -6.14
CA SER A 68 -11.05 6.51 -4.72
C SER A 68 -12.43 6.23 -4.15
N PHE A 69 -12.45 5.41 -3.11
CA PHE A 69 -13.67 5.13 -2.38
C PHE A 69 -13.39 4.92 -0.90
N VAL A 70 -14.39 5.18 -0.10
CA VAL A 70 -14.43 4.83 1.31
C VAL A 70 -15.85 4.40 1.65
N ASN A 71 -15.98 3.34 2.42
CA ASN A 71 -17.28 2.85 2.87
C ASN A 71 -17.13 2.08 4.18
N GLN A 72 -18.23 1.84 4.83
CA GLN A 72 -18.30 0.96 6.00
C GLN A 72 -19.07 -0.30 5.65
N VAL A 73 -18.50 -1.45 5.98
CA VAL A 73 -19.11 -2.76 5.77
C VAL A 73 -19.02 -3.54 7.07
N ASP A 74 -20.17 -3.91 7.63
CA ASP A 74 -20.26 -4.64 8.91
C ASP A 74 -19.44 -3.99 10.05
N GLY A 75 -19.51 -2.66 10.16
CA GLY A 75 -18.79 -1.90 11.17
C GLY A 75 -17.29 -1.75 10.91
N ARG A 76 -16.79 -2.20 9.75
CA ARG A 76 -15.39 -2.08 9.36
C ARG A 76 -15.23 -1.05 8.25
N GLY A 77 -14.21 -0.22 8.37
CA GLY A 77 -13.84 0.71 7.30
C GLY A 77 -13.21 -0.02 6.13
N VAL A 78 -13.74 0.24 4.93
CA VAL A 78 -13.20 -0.26 3.66
C VAL A 78 -12.87 0.95 2.79
N TYR A 79 -11.67 1.01 2.26
CA TYR A 79 -11.23 2.16 1.48
C TYR A 79 -10.20 1.77 0.42
N SER A 80 -10.16 2.56 -0.64
CA SER A 80 -9.09 2.45 -1.61
C SER A 80 -7.80 3.08 -1.07
N PHE A 81 -6.68 2.48 -1.42
CA PHE A 81 -5.37 2.96 -1.03
C PHE A 81 -4.40 2.78 -2.20
N CYS A 82 -3.61 3.80 -2.53
CA CYS A 82 -2.61 3.74 -3.60
C CYS A 82 -3.18 3.28 -4.96
N MET A 83 -4.12 4.03 -5.51
CA MET A 83 -4.53 3.85 -6.90
C MET A 83 -3.44 4.37 -7.83
N CYS A 84 -2.99 3.54 -8.77
CA CYS A 84 -1.95 3.87 -9.75
C CYS A 84 -2.53 3.82 -11.15
N PRO A 85 -2.95 4.94 -11.74
CA PRO A 85 -3.51 4.94 -13.09
C PRO A 85 -2.43 4.59 -14.12
N GLY A 86 -2.72 3.61 -14.98
CA GLY A 86 -1.82 3.17 -16.06
C GLY A 86 -0.63 2.32 -15.63
N GLY A 87 -0.61 1.82 -14.40
CA GLY A 87 0.44 0.93 -13.89
C GLY A 87 0.09 -0.55 -13.99
N PHE A 88 1.05 -1.38 -13.59
CA PHE A 88 0.88 -2.82 -13.47
C PHE A 88 1.12 -3.28 -12.04
N VAL A 89 0.44 -4.33 -11.63
CA VAL A 89 0.72 -4.99 -10.35
C VAL A 89 2.00 -5.81 -10.49
N VAL A 90 2.93 -5.57 -9.58
CA VAL A 90 4.17 -6.34 -9.50
C VAL A 90 4.27 -7.02 -8.13
N PRO A 91 4.80 -8.25 -8.05
CA PRO A 91 5.07 -8.89 -6.78
C PRO A 91 6.12 -8.10 -6.00
N ALA A 92 5.86 -7.87 -4.73
CA ALA A 92 6.78 -7.16 -3.84
C ALA A 92 6.85 -7.88 -2.48
N ALA A 93 6.78 -9.20 -2.51
CA ALA A 93 6.92 -10.00 -1.31
C ALA A 93 8.36 -9.96 -0.80
N SER A 94 8.53 -9.80 0.50
CA SER A 94 9.81 -9.88 1.18
C SER A 94 9.72 -10.94 2.29
N GLY A 95 10.47 -11.99 2.13
CA GLY A 95 10.50 -13.12 3.06
C GLY A 95 11.03 -14.37 2.36
N PRO A 96 11.33 -15.42 3.10
CA PRO A 96 11.68 -16.69 2.47
C PRO A 96 10.50 -17.20 1.64
N GLU A 97 10.81 -17.62 0.42
CA GLU A 97 9.86 -18.27 -0.48
C GLU A 97 9.46 -19.65 0.08
#